data_0cde4c93dbb265db3dbf12aa50ae9035
#
_entry.id   0cde4c93dbb265db3dbf12aa50ae9035
#
_cell.length_a   1.000
_cell.length_b   1.000
_cell.length_c   1.000
_cell.angle_alpha   90.00
_cell.angle_beta   90.00
_cell.angle_gamma   90.00
#
_symmetry.space_group_name_H-M   'P 1'
#
loop_
_entity.id
_entity.type
_entity.pdbx_description
1 polymer ?
#
loop_
_entity_poly.entity_id
_entity_poly.type
_entity_poly.pdbx_seq_one_letter_code
_entity_poly.pdbx_strand_id
1 'polypeptide(L)'
;MATSLGFPPWLPIEVKRLQVLKELVPDLQRLGVLSNPANPATAIAARGLQQVAQSLGLMVATVEVRGNAVEQALVELRDARSDAALVLADPVLLDRARNIVEFMSAERLIAMYAYREFVHVGGLLSYGTNYHELFRKAAGYVDRILNGANPGDPPVQEADRFELAINLKTAKALGLEVPATVFALADEVIE
;
A
#
# COMPACT_ATOMS: atom_id res chain seq x y z
N MET A 1 21.07 2.55 -2.59
CA MET A 1 20.71 1.62 -3.69
C MET A 1 19.34 2.02 -4.20
N ALA A 2 19.12 2.07 -5.51
CA ALA A 2 17.79 2.31 -6.06
C ALA A 2 16.90 1.10 -5.73
N THR A 3 15.62 1.33 -5.43
CA THR A 3 14.63 0.26 -5.33
C THR A 3 14.44 -0.39 -6.68
N SER A 4 13.87 -1.60 -6.76
CA SER A 4 13.57 -2.31 -8.02
C SER A 4 12.78 -1.44 -9.02
N LEU A 5 12.00 -0.49 -8.53
CA LEU A 5 11.23 0.50 -9.30
C LEU A 5 12.03 1.76 -9.71
N GLY A 6 13.35 1.80 -9.49
CA GLY A 6 14.19 2.97 -9.83
C GLY A 6 13.92 4.22 -8.99
N PHE A 7 13.07 4.13 -7.98
CA PHE A 7 12.79 5.26 -7.10
C PHE A 7 13.94 5.57 -6.16
N PRO A 8 14.19 6.85 -5.86
CA PRO A 8 15.17 7.22 -4.86
C PRO A 8 14.84 6.59 -3.49
N PRO A 9 15.82 6.05 -2.75
CA PRO A 9 15.57 5.38 -1.49
C PRO A 9 14.97 6.28 -0.40
N TRP A 10 15.18 7.58 -0.51
CA TRP A 10 14.65 8.58 0.44
C TRP A 10 13.20 9.00 0.17
N LEU A 11 12.59 8.55 -0.94
CA LEU A 11 11.21 8.91 -1.26
C LEU A 11 10.24 8.11 -0.35
N PRO A 12 9.28 8.76 0.33
CA PRO A 12 8.29 8.07 1.15
C PRO A 12 7.54 7.00 0.34
N ILE A 13 7.26 5.87 0.97
CA ILE A 13 6.65 4.71 0.30
C ILE A 13 5.26 5.04 -0.29
N GLU A 14 4.51 5.90 0.37
CA GLU A 14 3.19 6.36 -0.09
C GLU A 14 3.28 7.12 -1.41
N VAL A 15 4.35 7.90 -1.58
CA VAL A 15 4.61 8.63 -2.83
C VAL A 15 4.96 7.65 -3.95
N LYS A 16 5.74 6.62 -3.64
CA LYS A 16 6.05 5.55 -4.60
C LYS A 16 4.79 4.80 -5.03
N ARG A 17 3.89 4.51 -4.08
CA ARG A 17 2.57 3.92 -4.39
C ARG A 17 1.76 4.81 -5.32
N LEU A 18 1.71 6.11 -5.03
CA LEU A 18 1.01 7.06 -5.88
C LEU A 18 1.58 7.13 -7.30
N GLN A 19 2.90 7.05 -7.45
CA GLN A 19 3.55 7.03 -8.76
C GLN A 19 3.17 5.79 -9.56
N VAL A 20 3.26 4.59 -8.95
CA VAL A 20 2.83 3.33 -9.60
C VAL A 20 1.34 3.38 -9.96
N LEU A 21 0.50 3.92 -9.07
CA LEU A 21 -0.93 4.06 -9.33
C LEU A 21 -1.20 5.00 -10.51
N LYS A 22 -0.45 6.10 -10.65
CA LYS A 22 -0.56 7.01 -11.80
C LYS A 22 -0.08 6.39 -13.11
N GLU A 23 0.87 5.47 -13.10
CA GLU A 23 1.24 4.70 -14.29
C GLU A 23 0.10 3.80 -14.75
N LEU A 24 -0.64 3.21 -13.79
CA LEU A 24 -1.80 2.36 -14.09
C LEU A 24 -3.05 3.15 -14.48
N VAL A 25 -3.21 4.36 -13.91
CA VAL A 25 -4.34 5.27 -14.13
C VAL A 25 -3.79 6.64 -14.53
N PRO A 26 -3.40 6.84 -15.81
CA PRO A 26 -2.78 8.10 -16.26
C PRO A 26 -3.67 9.32 -16.04
N ASP A 27 -4.98 9.15 -16.20
CA ASP A 27 -5.98 10.21 -16.06
C ASP A 27 -6.49 10.40 -14.62
N LEU A 28 -5.77 9.88 -13.62
CA LEU A 28 -6.09 10.03 -12.21
C LEU A 28 -6.21 11.50 -11.82
N GLN A 29 -7.38 11.92 -11.34
CA GLN A 29 -7.68 13.26 -10.86
C GLN A 29 -8.10 13.27 -9.38
N ARG A 30 -8.82 12.22 -8.94
CA ARG A 30 -9.35 12.10 -7.57
C ARG A 30 -8.82 10.85 -6.91
N LEU A 31 -8.04 11.04 -5.86
CA LEU A 31 -7.47 9.96 -5.06
C LEU A 31 -8.23 9.80 -3.75
N GLY A 32 -8.81 8.62 -3.54
CA GLY A 32 -9.30 8.19 -2.23
C GLY A 32 -8.16 7.66 -1.36
N VAL A 33 -8.14 7.99 -0.09
CA VAL A 33 -7.15 7.46 0.85
C VAL A 33 -7.87 6.89 2.06
N LEU A 34 -7.77 5.57 2.25
CA LEU A 34 -8.33 4.90 3.43
C LEU A 34 -7.26 4.81 4.52
N SER A 35 -7.54 5.38 5.69
CA SER A 35 -6.59 5.50 6.79
C SER A 35 -7.24 5.21 8.14
N ASN A 36 -6.42 4.80 9.13
CA ASN A 36 -6.84 4.67 10.51
C ASN A 36 -6.26 5.84 11.33
N PRO A 37 -7.07 6.82 11.78
CA PRO A 37 -6.58 7.99 12.51
C PRO A 37 -6.05 7.65 13.91
N ALA A 38 -6.42 6.50 14.48
CA ALA A 38 -5.91 6.03 15.76
C ALA A 38 -4.45 5.55 15.67
N ASN A 39 -3.95 5.29 14.46
CA ASN A 39 -2.54 4.95 14.21
C ASN A 39 -1.76 6.21 13.79
N PRO A 40 -0.85 6.73 14.63
CA PRO A 40 -0.09 7.94 14.30
C PRO A 40 0.70 7.84 12.99
N ALA A 41 1.19 6.64 12.64
CA ALA A 41 1.95 6.43 11.42
C ALA A 41 1.09 6.67 10.17
N THR A 42 -0.14 6.12 10.14
CA THR A 42 -1.05 6.34 9.01
C THR A 42 -1.54 7.79 8.93
N ALA A 43 -1.73 8.46 10.07
CA ALA A 43 -2.09 9.88 10.10
C ALA A 43 -0.97 10.78 9.52
N ILE A 44 0.30 10.45 9.79
CA ILE A 44 1.45 11.14 9.19
C ILE A 44 1.53 10.84 7.69
N ALA A 45 1.41 9.58 7.32
CA ALA A 45 1.44 9.11 5.93
C ALA A 45 0.34 9.78 5.09
N ALA A 46 -0.90 9.84 5.59
CA ALA A 46 -2.02 10.47 4.90
C ALA A 46 -1.76 11.97 4.65
N ARG A 47 -1.25 12.70 5.65
CA ARG A 47 -0.91 14.11 5.49
C ARG A 47 0.19 14.34 4.46
N GLY A 48 1.27 13.53 4.52
CA GLY A 48 2.36 13.62 3.55
C GLY A 48 1.90 13.31 2.13
N LEU A 49 1.10 12.27 1.97
CA LEU A 49 0.51 11.89 0.68
C LEU A 49 -0.39 13.00 0.14
N GLN A 50 -1.22 13.61 0.98
CA GLN A 50 -2.08 14.72 0.58
C GLN A 50 -1.29 15.91 0.03
N GLN A 51 -0.19 16.29 0.67
CA GLN A 51 0.67 17.38 0.20
C GLN A 51 1.28 17.08 -1.17
N VAL A 52 1.81 15.86 -1.35
CA VAL A 52 2.39 15.44 -2.63
C VAL A 52 1.33 15.34 -3.72
N ALA A 53 0.19 14.73 -3.44
CA ALA A 53 -0.89 14.58 -4.41
C ALA A 53 -1.42 15.96 -4.86
N GLN A 54 -1.58 16.90 -3.94
CA GLN A 54 -1.97 18.28 -4.27
C GLN A 54 -0.93 18.99 -5.16
N SER A 55 0.38 18.79 -4.92
CA SER A 55 1.44 19.34 -5.78
C SER A 55 1.41 18.76 -7.21
N LEU A 56 0.81 17.59 -7.38
CA LEU A 56 0.56 16.94 -8.67
C LEU A 56 -0.80 17.29 -9.28
N GLY A 57 -1.55 18.22 -8.67
CA GLY A 57 -2.87 18.64 -9.14
C GLY A 57 -4.00 17.66 -8.84
N LEU A 58 -3.78 16.67 -7.95
CA LEU A 58 -4.80 15.70 -7.59
C LEU A 58 -5.69 16.21 -6.46
N MET A 59 -6.98 15.95 -6.55
CA MET A 59 -7.90 16.06 -5.42
C MET A 59 -7.77 14.82 -4.55
N VAL A 60 -7.67 15.01 -3.22
CA VAL A 60 -7.54 13.91 -2.26
C VAL A 60 -8.72 13.89 -1.31
N ALA A 61 -9.39 12.75 -1.23
CA ALA A 61 -10.41 12.44 -0.25
C ALA A 61 -9.84 11.45 0.78
N THR A 62 -9.41 11.94 1.93
CA THR A 62 -8.99 11.07 3.03
C THR A 62 -10.21 10.63 3.83
N VAL A 63 -10.45 9.33 3.84
CA VAL A 63 -11.52 8.67 4.57
C VAL A 63 -10.94 7.93 5.76
N GLU A 64 -11.47 8.21 6.94
CA GLU A 64 -10.97 7.70 8.20
C GLU A 64 -11.79 6.51 8.71
N VAL A 65 -11.13 5.38 8.93
CA VAL A 65 -11.73 4.24 9.63
C VAL A 65 -11.60 4.47 11.13
N ARG A 66 -12.69 4.81 11.77
CA ARG A 66 -12.74 5.04 13.23
C ARG A 66 -13.23 3.79 13.94
N GLY A 67 -12.38 3.25 14.82
CA GLY A 67 -12.68 2.00 15.49
C GLY A 67 -12.90 0.85 14.49
N ASN A 68 -14.06 0.20 14.54
CA ASN A 68 -14.43 -0.90 13.64
C ASN A 68 -15.37 -0.49 12.49
N ALA A 69 -15.55 0.82 12.23
CA ALA A 69 -16.51 1.32 11.23
C ALA A 69 -15.94 1.27 9.79
N VAL A 70 -15.40 0.12 9.38
CA VAL A 70 -14.81 -0.06 8.05
C VAL A 70 -15.87 0.08 6.96
N GLU A 71 -17.04 -0.53 7.15
CA GLU A 71 -18.13 -0.51 6.18
C GLU A 71 -18.63 0.91 5.91
N GLN A 72 -18.76 1.74 6.96
CA GLN A 72 -19.15 3.14 6.83
C GLN A 72 -18.07 3.92 6.05
N ALA A 73 -16.80 3.72 6.38
CA ALA A 73 -15.70 4.39 5.69
C ALA A 73 -15.63 3.99 4.20
N LEU A 74 -15.94 2.75 3.86
CA LEU A 74 -16.00 2.30 2.47
C LEU A 74 -17.14 3.00 1.70
N VAL A 75 -18.30 3.18 2.32
CA VAL A 75 -19.40 3.97 1.73
C VAL A 75 -18.97 5.42 1.51
N GLU A 76 -18.32 6.06 2.49
CA GLU A 76 -17.80 7.42 2.35
C GLU A 76 -16.76 7.51 1.21
N LEU A 77 -15.92 6.49 1.05
CA LEU A 77 -14.92 6.41 -0.02
C LEU A 77 -15.58 6.34 -1.41
N ARG A 78 -16.65 5.55 -1.56
CA ARG A 78 -17.47 5.48 -2.78
C ARG A 78 -18.09 6.83 -3.09
N ASP A 79 -18.71 7.46 -2.07
CA ASP A 79 -19.44 8.72 -2.22
C ASP A 79 -18.49 9.89 -2.56
N ALA A 80 -17.20 9.76 -2.24
CA ALA A 80 -16.14 10.69 -2.65
C ALA A 80 -15.85 10.64 -4.17
N ARG A 81 -16.38 9.65 -4.91
CA ARG A 81 -16.22 9.46 -6.36
C ARG A 81 -14.76 9.51 -6.79
N SER A 82 -13.92 8.79 -6.09
CA SER A 82 -12.49 8.69 -6.40
C SER A 82 -12.25 7.81 -7.63
N ASP A 83 -11.30 8.20 -8.48
CA ASP A 83 -10.90 7.42 -9.66
C ASP A 83 -10.09 6.18 -9.25
N ALA A 84 -9.34 6.32 -8.16
CA ALA A 84 -8.58 5.23 -7.54
C ALA A 84 -8.41 5.47 -6.04
N ALA A 85 -8.04 4.42 -5.31
CA ALA A 85 -7.84 4.46 -3.87
C ALA A 85 -6.47 3.93 -3.44
N LEU A 86 -5.91 4.51 -2.37
CA LEU A 86 -4.79 3.97 -1.61
C LEU A 86 -5.27 3.52 -0.22
N VAL A 87 -5.04 2.26 0.11
CA VAL A 87 -5.27 1.71 1.44
C VAL A 87 -3.94 1.72 2.19
N LEU A 88 -3.85 2.56 3.22
CA LEU A 88 -2.60 2.75 3.97
C LEU A 88 -2.26 1.53 4.84
N ALA A 89 -0.99 1.47 5.24
CA ALA A 89 -0.46 0.37 6.06
C ALA A 89 -1.00 0.45 7.50
N ASP A 90 -1.95 -0.40 7.83
CA ASP A 90 -2.55 -0.46 9.15
C ASP A 90 -3.04 -1.89 9.48
N PRO A 91 -2.76 -2.44 10.69
CA PRO A 91 -3.18 -3.78 11.06
C PRO A 91 -4.71 -3.96 11.10
N VAL A 92 -5.48 -2.92 11.48
CA VAL A 92 -6.96 -2.97 11.49
C VAL A 92 -7.49 -3.08 10.06
N LEU A 93 -6.90 -2.34 9.12
CA LEU A 93 -7.27 -2.44 7.71
C LEU A 93 -6.87 -3.81 7.13
N LEU A 94 -5.73 -4.35 7.54
CA LEU A 94 -5.28 -5.67 7.11
C LEU A 94 -6.21 -6.78 7.62
N ASP A 95 -6.66 -6.72 8.86
CA ASP A 95 -7.64 -7.66 9.43
C ASP A 95 -8.96 -7.69 8.63
N ARG A 96 -9.30 -6.57 7.99
CA ARG A 96 -10.49 -6.41 7.14
C ARG A 96 -10.21 -6.51 5.63
N ALA A 97 -9.05 -7.05 5.26
CA ALA A 97 -8.61 -7.09 3.86
C ALA A 97 -9.65 -7.66 2.90
N ARG A 98 -10.30 -8.79 3.26
CA ARG A 98 -11.33 -9.41 2.42
C ARG A 98 -12.52 -8.47 2.18
N ASN A 99 -13.07 -7.87 3.25
CA ASN A 99 -14.22 -6.96 3.16
C ASN A 99 -13.88 -5.74 2.28
N ILE A 100 -12.67 -5.16 2.48
CA ILE A 100 -12.20 -4.01 1.70
C ILE A 100 -12.06 -4.38 0.22
N VAL A 101 -11.44 -5.52 -0.08
CA VAL A 101 -11.23 -5.97 -1.46
C VAL A 101 -12.55 -6.30 -2.16
N GLU A 102 -13.47 -6.99 -1.49
CA GLU A 102 -14.80 -7.29 -2.03
C GLU A 102 -15.58 -6.01 -2.36
N PHE A 103 -15.51 -5.00 -1.48
CA PHE A 103 -16.12 -3.69 -1.73
C PHE A 103 -15.50 -2.99 -2.94
N MET A 104 -14.15 -2.90 -3.00
CA MET A 104 -13.46 -2.27 -4.14
C MET A 104 -13.79 -2.94 -5.47
N SER A 105 -13.90 -4.27 -5.45
CA SER A 105 -14.29 -5.06 -6.62
C SER A 105 -15.73 -4.79 -7.04
N ALA A 106 -16.67 -4.77 -6.10
CA ALA A 106 -18.09 -4.50 -6.35
C ALA A 106 -18.31 -3.11 -6.94
N GLU A 107 -17.61 -2.10 -6.41
CA GLU A 107 -17.67 -0.72 -6.90
C GLU A 107 -16.76 -0.46 -8.12
N ARG A 108 -16.03 -1.48 -8.61
CA ARG A 108 -15.04 -1.37 -9.69
C ARG A 108 -14.02 -0.27 -9.45
N LEU A 109 -13.68 -0.03 -8.18
CA LEU A 109 -12.72 0.99 -7.76
C LEU A 109 -11.30 0.42 -7.83
N ILE A 110 -10.45 1.06 -8.61
CA ILE A 110 -9.04 0.71 -8.71
C ILE A 110 -8.38 1.01 -7.36
N ALA A 111 -7.79 -0.01 -6.72
CA ALA A 111 -7.20 0.18 -5.41
C ALA A 111 -5.79 -0.40 -5.33
N MET A 112 -4.91 0.36 -4.68
CA MET A 112 -3.56 -0.04 -4.33
C MET A 112 -3.43 -0.19 -2.82
N TYR A 113 -2.75 -1.24 -2.40
CA TYR A 113 -2.65 -1.64 -1.01
C TYR A 113 -1.21 -1.57 -0.50
N ALA A 114 -1.08 -1.45 0.83
CA ALA A 114 0.23 -1.46 1.49
C ALA A 114 0.77 -2.87 1.73
N TYR A 115 -0.10 -3.87 1.78
CA TYR A 115 0.26 -5.25 2.08
C TYR A 115 -0.14 -6.18 0.93
N ARG A 116 0.72 -7.14 0.61
CA ARG A 116 0.47 -8.15 -0.44
C ARG A 116 -0.71 -9.08 -0.11
N GLU A 117 -1.02 -9.24 1.17
CA GLU A 117 -2.14 -10.04 1.65
C GLU A 117 -3.47 -9.58 1.05
N PHE A 118 -3.63 -8.30 0.75
CA PHE A 118 -4.79 -7.80 0.01
C PHE A 118 -4.85 -8.40 -1.40
N VAL A 119 -3.70 -8.53 -2.07
CA VAL A 119 -3.62 -9.08 -3.44
C VAL A 119 -3.96 -10.56 -3.43
N HIS A 120 -3.53 -11.31 -2.39
CA HIS A 120 -3.84 -12.72 -2.20
C HIS A 120 -5.35 -12.99 -1.98
N VAL A 121 -6.09 -12.00 -1.46
CA VAL A 121 -7.55 -12.12 -1.31
C VAL A 121 -8.33 -11.46 -2.46
N GLY A 122 -7.66 -11.13 -3.58
CA GLY A 122 -8.29 -10.62 -4.79
C GLY A 122 -8.09 -9.12 -5.05
N GLY A 123 -7.32 -8.41 -4.24
CA GLY A 123 -6.94 -7.01 -4.49
C GLY A 123 -6.10 -6.87 -5.76
N LEU A 124 -6.13 -5.67 -6.38
CA LEU A 124 -5.48 -5.44 -7.67
C LEU A 124 -3.96 -5.45 -7.59
N LEU A 125 -3.39 -4.56 -6.78
CA LEU A 125 -1.94 -4.44 -6.64
C LEU A 125 -1.55 -3.92 -5.26
N SER A 126 -0.36 -4.32 -4.80
CA SER A 126 0.23 -3.78 -3.60
C SER A 126 1.70 -3.42 -3.83
N TYR A 127 2.14 -2.35 -3.17
CA TYR A 127 3.56 -2.04 -3.07
C TYR A 127 3.89 -1.76 -1.61
N GLY A 128 4.74 -2.60 -1.02
CA GLY A 128 4.99 -2.54 0.41
C GLY A 128 6.27 -3.21 0.87
N THR A 129 6.54 -3.10 2.16
CA THR A 129 7.66 -3.77 2.80
C THR A 129 7.47 -5.28 2.75
N ASN A 130 8.55 -6.00 2.41
CA ASN A 130 8.58 -7.45 2.58
C ASN A 130 8.71 -7.79 4.07
N TYR A 131 7.59 -7.99 4.73
CA TYR A 131 7.55 -8.31 6.16
C TYR A 131 8.17 -9.66 6.51
N HIS A 132 8.12 -10.65 5.61
CA HIS A 132 8.79 -11.94 5.84
C HIS A 132 10.30 -11.78 5.95
N GLU A 133 10.89 -10.97 5.07
CA GLU A 133 12.32 -10.65 5.13
C GLU A 133 12.66 -9.86 6.40
N LEU A 134 11.82 -8.89 6.75
CA LEU A 134 12.00 -8.08 7.95
C LEU A 134 11.99 -8.95 9.24
N PHE A 135 11.01 -9.85 9.35
CA PHE A 135 10.93 -10.76 10.50
C PHE A 135 12.08 -11.78 10.51
N ARG A 136 12.56 -12.24 9.35
CA ARG A 136 13.75 -13.10 9.30
C ARG A 136 14.98 -12.39 9.83
N LYS A 137 15.17 -11.11 9.46
CA LYS A 137 16.26 -10.28 10.00
C LYS A 137 16.10 -10.08 11.51
N ALA A 138 14.90 -9.80 12.00
CA ALA A 138 14.60 -9.66 13.41
C ALA A 138 14.93 -10.94 14.22
N ALA A 139 14.60 -12.11 13.68
CA ALA A 139 14.96 -13.39 14.29
C ALA A 139 16.48 -13.56 14.46
N GLY A 140 17.28 -13.09 13.50
CA GLY A 140 18.73 -13.08 13.59
C GLY A 140 19.28 -12.13 14.70
N TYR A 141 18.55 -11.06 15.01
CA TYR A 141 18.89 -10.22 16.18
C TYR A 141 18.57 -10.94 17.49
N VAL A 142 17.40 -11.56 17.58
CA VAL A 142 16.99 -12.34 18.76
C VAL A 142 18.01 -13.44 19.04
N ASP A 143 18.41 -14.20 18.03
CA ASP A 143 19.40 -15.28 18.16
C ASP A 143 20.73 -14.74 18.74
N ARG A 144 21.26 -13.64 18.21
CA ARG A 144 22.50 -13.04 18.70
C ARG A 144 22.39 -12.58 20.16
N ILE A 145 21.26 -11.96 20.53
CA ILE A 145 21.01 -11.48 21.88
C ILE A 145 20.93 -12.66 22.87
N LEU A 146 20.22 -13.73 22.48
CA LEU A 146 20.14 -14.96 23.32
C LEU A 146 21.49 -15.64 23.48
N ASN A 147 22.40 -15.48 22.52
CA ASN A 147 23.77 -15.97 22.57
C ASN A 147 24.76 -14.99 23.25
N GLY A 148 24.25 -13.94 23.92
CA GLY A 148 25.03 -13.06 24.79
C GLY A 148 25.45 -11.73 24.15
N ALA A 149 24.98 -11.37 22.94
CA ALA A 149 25.23 -10.05 22.40
C ALA A 149 24.42 -8.99 23.17
N ASN A 150 25.05 -7.83 23.41
CA ASN A 150 24.33 -6.72 24.04
C ASN A 150 23.24 -6.17 23.06
N PRO A 151 21.97 -6.03 23.49
CA PRO A 151 20.90 -5.50 22.64
C PRO A 151 21.16 -4.11 22.04
N GLY A 152 22.04 -3.32 22.64
CA GLY A 152 22.43 -1.99 22.16
C GLY A 152 23.47 -1.98 21.03
N ASP A 153 24.16 -3.10 20.78
CA ASP A 153 25.27 -3.16 19.82
C ASP A 153 24.80 -3.30 18.34
N PRO A 154 23.72 -4.06 18.03
CA PRO A 154 23.27 -4.19 16.65
C PRO A 154 22.79 -2.84 16.08
N PRO A 155 23.22 -2.47 14.87
CA PRO A 155 22.75 -1.24 14.23
C PRO A 155 21.25 -1.30 13.94
N VAL A 156 20.58 -0.16 14.06
CA VAL A 156 19.19 -0.02 13.59
C VAL A 156 19.15 -0.30 12.09
N GLN A 157 18.29 -1.23 11.67
CA GLN A 157 18.06 -1.53 10.27
C GLN A 157 16.67 -1.07 9.87
N GLU A 158 16.60 -0.33 8.79
CA GLU A 158 15.34 0.00 8.12
C GLU A 158 14.96 -1.12 7.14
N ALA A 159 13.68 -1.14 6.75
CA ALA A 159 13.23 -1.99 5.66
C ALA A 159 13.88 -1.53 4.36
N ASP A 160 14.70 -2.39 3.77
CA ASP A 160 15.46 -2.12 2.54
C ASP A 160 14.89 -2.83 1.31
N ARG A 161 13.95 -3.75 1.53
CA ARG A 161 13.29 -4.51 0.47
C ARG A 161 11.79 -4.24 0.45
N PHE A 162 11.36 -3.72 -0.69
CA PHE A 162 9.96 -3.51 -1.02
C PHE A 162 9.58 -4.47 -2.14
N GLU A 163 8.33 -4.87 -2.17
CA GLU A 163 7.79 -5.80 -3.16
C GLU A 163 6.53 -5.23 -3.81
N LEU A 164 6.41 -5.46 -5.12
CA LEU A 164 5.24 -5.18 -5.92
C LEU A 164 4.52 -6.50 -6.22
N ALA A 165 3.28 -6.65 -5.78
CA ALA A 165 2.44 -7.77 -6.15
C ALA A 165 1.26 -7.29 -7.00
N ILE A 166 0.90 -8.06 -8.03
CA ILE A 166 -0.16 -7.73 -8.99
C ILE A 166 -1.08 -8.93 -9.19
N ASN A 167 -2.38 -8.70 -9.22
CA ASN A 167 -3.39 -9.70 -9.58
C ASN A 167 -3.95 -9.40 -10.98
N LEU A 168 -3.53 -10.20 -11.96
CA LEU A 168 -3.96 -10.03 -13.36
C LEU A 168 -5.44 -10.41 -13.58
N LYS A 169 -6.00 -11.33 -12.78
CA LYS A 169 -7.44 -11.64 -12.83
C LYS A 169 -8.26 -10.40 -12.47
N THR A 170 -7.84 -9.70 -11.41
CA THR A 170 -8.51 -8.48 -10.95
C THR A 170 -8.30 -7.34 -11.96
N ALA A 171 -7.10 -7.18 -12.51
CA ALA A 171 -6.84 -6.21 -13.58
C ALA A 171 -7.78 -6.44 -14.77
N LYS A 172 -7.88 -7.68 -15.24
CA LYS A 172 -8.78 -8.06 -16.34
C LYS A 172 -10.25 -7.81 -16.02
N ALA A 173 -10.69 -8.13 -14.79
CA ALA A 173 -12.07 -7.90 -14.35
C ALA A 173 -12.43 -6.40 -14.31
N LEU A 174 -11.46 -5.55 -13.98
CA LEU A 174 -11.59 -4.09 -14.00
C LEU A 174 -11.47 -3.49 -15.42
N GLY A 175 -11.03 -4.27 -16.40
CA GLY A 175 -10.76 -3.79 -17.75
C GLY A 175 -9.48 -2.99 -17.88
N LEU A 176 -8.52 -3.23 -16.96
CA LEU A 176 -7.24 -2.53 -16.94
C LEU A 176 -6.18 -3.31 -17.70
N GLU A 177 -5.41 -2.58 -18.49
CA GLU A 177 -4.18 -3.07 -19.09
C GLU A 177 -3.01 -2.65 -18.19
N VAL A 178 -2.31 -3.64 -17.62
CA VAL A 178 -1.15 -3.35 -16.76
C VAL A 178 0.02 -2.93 -17.66
N PRO A 179 0.58 -1.71 -17.49
CA PRO A 179 1.71 -1.26 -18.28
C PRO A 179 2.90 -2.22 -18.17
N ALA A 180 3.62 -2.44 -19.28
CA ALA A 180 4.78 -3.31 -19.30
C ALA A 180 5.87 -2.90 -18.29
N THR A 181 5.99 -1.59 -18.03
CA THR A 181 6.89 -1.04 -17.00
C THR A 181 6.52 -1.50 -15.60
N VAL A 182 5.24 -1.48 -15.25
CA VAL A 182 4.73 -1.93 -13.94
C VAL A 182 4.82 -3.46 -13.84
N PHE A 183 4.45 -4.16 -14.90
CA PHE A 183 4.50 -5.63 -14.95
C PHE A 183 5.93 -6.16 -14.79
N ALA A 184 6.92 -5.56 -15.48
CA ALA A 184 8.33 -5.97 -15.41
C ALA A 184 8.97 -5.78 -14.02
N LEU A 185 8.34 -4.99 -13.17
CA LEU A 185 8.81 -4.66 -11.82
C LEU A 185 8.10 -5.48 -10.74
N ALA A 186 7.12 -6.30 -11.12
CA ALA A 186 6.39 -7.12 -10.17
C ALA A 186 7.28 -8.25 -9.62
N ASP A 187 7.35 -8.32 -8.30
CA ASP A 187 8.00 -9.43 -7.58
C ASP A 187 7.06 -10.65 -7.52
N GLU A 188 5.74 -10.43 -7.54
CA GLU A 188 4.72 -11.47 -7.50
C GLU A 188 3.58 -11.14 -8.48
N VAL A 189 3.17 -12.12 -9.27
CA VAL A 189 2.05 -12.02 -10.23
C VAL A 189 1.07 -13.16 -9.96
N ILE A 190 -0.19 -12.83 -9.70
CA ILE A 190 -1.29 -13.79 -9.53
C ILE A 190 -2.10 -13.83 -10.83
N GLU A 191 -2.18 -15.03 -11.43
CA GLU A 191 -2.88 -15.32 -12.69
C GLU A 191 -4.22 -16.05 -12.44
#